data_a23d230a200a10e6162578b4501c7e32
#
_entry.id   a23d230a200a10e6162578b4501c7e32
#
_cell.length_a   1.000
_cell.length_b   1.000
_cell.length_c   1.000
_cell.angle_alpha   90.00
_cell.angle_beta   90.00
_cell.angle_gamma   90.00
#
_symmetry.space_group_name_H-M   'P 1'
#
loop_
_entity.id
_entity.type
_entity.pdbx_description
1 polymer ?
#
loop_
_entity_poly.entity_id
_entity_poly.type
_entity_poly.pdbx_seq_one_letter_code
_entity_poly.pdbx_strand_id
1 'polypeptide(L)'
;MKPAARLVALASAVVIGLSALVPLTAGSASAAPPNRTPGLNEIFNGFVIGTFQSGKMGSPDEILKPLTSTDPFYREPALNGSEKPGTLLKSKKVAVQFVGFQPGNVDAYKIMFVTTALDGKADISTGLIMIPRDGRSNANRKIVSYQMANDSVGANCHPSAMWTGSDPMDGASWSALGPLAQMFGKGYAVVMSDVGNNGDPKPHGVFAGKYNARSNLDATRAALTLGEAGLSKTSPIGMFGIAGGGVGTGHAIELKDQYAPELNVKAAVIEGMVPNYRNFIETADGSVGSGFAMATLLGLEPHYPDMRVNDHLNDAGRKVADYYRTQCQTPGYFTLPMVPLNTLFKGGQSPARIPAFQRAYRDNNLGEGTPAKGVRVLIGSCRADDSPMSLVPAADSRKLAKAWRSRGGKVDYQPTDCSMVNAIVNIYGWGTDLFGMQTLDWLAARLD
;
A
#
# COMPACT_ATOMS: atom_id res chain seq x y z
N MET A 1 -24.17 7.67 25.11
CA MET A 1 -23.38 7.36 23.90
C MET A 1 -23.20 8.63 23.06
N LYS A 2 -22.44 9.63 23.51
CA LYS A 2 -22.16 10.87 22.74
C LYS A 2 -20.82 11.57 23.02
N PRO A 3 -19.79 10.95 23.65
CA PRO A 3 -18.48 11.62 23.77
C PRO A 3 -17.43 11.18 22.72
N ALA A 4 -17.54 9.98 22.13
CA ALA A 4 -16.51 9.49 21.20
C ALA A 4 -16.46 10.23 19.86
N ALA A 5 -17.61 10.70 19.35
CA ALA A 5 -17.68 11.43 18.09
C ALA A 5 -17.04 12.85 18.15
N ARG A 6 -16.88 13.43 19.35
CA ARG A 6 -16.25 14.75 19.50
C ARG A 6 -14.72 14.71 19.53
N LEU A 7 -14.10 13.61 19.93
CA LEU A 7 -12.64 13.47 19.95
C LEU A 7 -12.04 13.25 18.55
N VAL A 8 -12.73 12.54 17.67
CA VAL A 8 -12.30 12.33 16.28
C VAL A 8 -12.36 13.66 15.49
N ALA A 9 -13.37 14.50 15.75
CA ALA A 9 -13.48 15.81 15.12
C ALA A 9 -12.37 16.79 15.55
N LEU A 10 -11.84 16.67 16.77
CA LEU A 10 -10.75 17.53 17.25
C LEU A 10 -9.40 17.14 16.66
N ALA A 11 -9.12 15.86 16.46
CA ALA A 11 -7.86 15.42 15.83
C ALA A 11 -7.78 15.84 14.37
N SER A 12 -8.91 15.81 13.64
CA SER A 12 -8.99 16.28 12.25
C SER A 12 -8.87 17.80 12.13
N ALA A 13 -9.38 18.56 13.09
CA ALA A 13 -9.35 20.03 13.08
C ALA A 13 -7.94 20.60 13.36
N VAL A 14 -7.10 19.89 14.11
CA VAL A 14 -5.73 20.36 14.42
C VAL A 14 -4.81 20.26 13.20
N VAL A 15 -5.02 19.27 12.33
CA VAL A 15 -4.23 19.15 11.08
C VAL A 15 -4.65 20.20 10.05
N ILE A 16 -5.93 20.59 10.01
CA ILE A 16 -6.46 21.59 9.06
C ILE A 16 -6.17 23.02 9.54
N GLY A 17 -6.14 23.27 10.84
CA GLY A 17 -5.94 24.61 11.42
C GLY A 17 -4.52 25.18 11.26
N LEU A 18 -3.49 24.34 11.07
CA LEU A 18 -2.11 24.78 10.84
C LEU A 18 -1.81 25.12 9.37
N SER A 19 -2.71 24.82 8.46
CA SER A 19 -2.54 25.06 7.01
C SER A 19 -2.87 26.49 6.57
N ALA A 20 -3.44 27.34 7.44
CA ALA A 20 -4.04 28.60 7.03
C ALA A 20 -3.11 29.84 7.08
N LEU A 21 -1.82 29.72 7.40
CA LEU A 21 -0.94 30.86 7.64
C LEU A 21 0.39 30.86 6.87
N VAL A 22 0.46 30.24 5.69
CA VAL A 22 1.67 30.31 4.86
C VAL A 22 1.40 31.15 3.63
N PRO A 23 2.13 32.26 3.37
CA PRO A 23 1.97 33.02 2.16
C PRO A 23 2.42 32.20 0.93
N LEU A 24 1.54 32.12 -0.05
CA LEU A 24 1.73 31.39 -1.30
C LEU A 24 2.64 32.19 -2.26
N THR A 25 3.92 31.90 -2.28
CA THR A 25 4.79 32.30 -3.38
C THR A 25 4.99 31.09 -4.31
N ALA A 26 4.48 31.20 -5.53
CA ALA A 26 4.68 30.21 -6.58
C ALA A 26 6.15 30.21 -7.03
N GLY A 27 6.98 29.40 -6.36
CA GLY A 27 8.35 29.12 -6.78
C GLY A 27 8.38 27.80 -7.56
N SER A 28 9.03 27.80 -8.72
CA SER A 28 9.33 26.59 -9.48
C SER A 28 10.04 25.57 -8.60
N ALA A 29 9.46 24.37 -8.46
CA ALA A 29 10.01 23.29 -7.67
C ALA A 29 11.34 22.82 -8.29
N SER A 30 12.45 23.26 -7.71
CA SER A 30 13.76 22.68 -7.99
C SER A 30 13.82 21.28 -7.33
N ALA A 31 14.27 20.28 -8.08
CA ALA A 31 14.44 18.93 -7.55
C ALA A 31 15.32 18.96 -6.30
N ALA A 32 14.81 18.45 -5.18
CA ALA A 32 15.57 18.38 -3.94
C ALA A 32 16.77 17.44 -4.11
N PRO A 33 17.94 17.75 -3.50
CA PRO A 33 19.08 16.86 -3.55
C PRO A 33 18.73 15.50 -2.89
N PRO A 34 19.28 14.38 -3.41
CA PRO A 34 19.02 13.05 -2.84
C PRO A 34 19.38 13.03 -1.35
N ASN A 35 18.55 12.37 -0.55
CA ASN A 35 18.64 12.22 0.91
C ASN A 35 18.28 13.45 1.78
N ARG A 36 17.61 14.44 1.23
CA ARG A 36 17.04 15.53 2.03
C ARG A 36 15.54 15.29 2.26
N THR A 37 15.10 15.42 3.51
CA THR A 37 13.66 15.45 3.80
C THR A 37 13.02 16.63 3.07
N PRO A 38 11.99 16.41 2.23
CA PRO A 38 11.30 17.51 1.56
C PRO A 38 10.71 18.48 2.58
N GLY A 39 10.82 19.78 2.35
CA GLY A 39 10.19 20.79 3.19
C GLY A 39 8.66 20.73 3.06
N LEU A 40 7.95 21.16 4.12
CA LEU A 40 6.48 21.24 4.07
C LEU A 40 5.99 21.98 2.82
N ASN A 41 6.67 23.08 2.45
CA ASN A 41 6.34 23.84 1.24
C ASN A 41 6.56 23.03 -0.06
N GLU A 42 7.55 22.17 -0.10
CA GLU A 42 7.78 21.32 -1.29
C GLU A 42 6.68 20.26 -1.43
N ILE A 43 6.19 19.74 -0.31
CA ILE A 43 5.11 18.76 -0.28
C ILE A 43 3.78 19.42 -0.64
N PHE A 44 3.44 20.54 0.00
CA PHE A 44 2.15 21.18 -0.21
C PHE A 44 2.11 22.04 -1.48
N ASN A 45 3.21 22.72 -1.86
CA ASN A 45 3.22 23.58 -3.06
C ASN A 45 3.45 22.81 -4.36
N GLY A 46 4.20 21.69 -4.33
CA GLY A 46 4.49 20.95 -5.56
C GLY A 46 3.26 20.25 -6.13
N PHE A 47 2.47 19.62 -5.30
CA PHE A 47 1.37 18.79 -5.76
C PHE A 47 0.02 19.14 -5.13
N VAL A 48 -0.09 19.20 -3.80
CA VAL A 48 -1.39 19.36 -3.15
C VAL A 48 -2.06 20.63 -3.65
N ILE A 49 -1.34 21.75 -3.65
CA ILE A 49 -1.90 23.03 -4.11
C ILE A 49 -2.15 22.99 -5.62
N GLY A 50 -1.18 22.58 -6.43
CA GLY A 50 -1.34 22.56 -7.89
C GLY A 50 -2.45 21.60 -8.34
N THR A 51 -2.55 20.44 -7.73
CA THR A 51 -3.59 19.45 -8.05
C THR A 51 -4.96 19.87 -7.53
N PHE A 52 -5.03 20.38 -6.31
CA PHE A 52 -6.30 20.77 -5.70
C PHE A 52 -6.83 22.12 -6.19
N GLN A 53 -5.96 23.04 -6.61
CA GLN A 53 -6.41 24.28 -7.25
C GLN A 53 -7.11 24.06 -8.60
N SER A 54 -6.75 23.02 -9.32
CA SER A 54 -7.40 22.65 -10.59
C SER A 54 -8.62 21.76 -10.43
N GLY A 55 -8.92 21.32 -9.19
CA GLY A 55 -10.00 20.39 -8.88
C GLY A 55 -11.23 21.06 -8.27
N LYS A 56 -12.13 20.24 -7.82
CA LYS A 56 -13.32 20.67 -7.07
C LYS A 56 -13.47 19.83 -5.80
N MET A 57 -14.16 20.39 -4.80
CA MET A 57 -14.64 19.61 -3.65
C MET A 57 -15.71 18.61 -4.12
N GLY A 58 -15.63 17.38 -3.67
CA GLY A 58 -16.70 16.41 -3.84
C GLY A 58 -17.98 16.86 -3.11
N SER A 59 -19.13 16.50 -3.63
CA SER A 59 -20.39 16.70 -2.92
C SER A 59 -20.45 15.82 -1.66
N PRO A 60 -21.27 16.16 -0.65
CA PRO A 60 -21.48 15.32 0.52
C PRO A 60 -21.81 13.86 0.16
N ASP A 61 -22.65 13.65 -0.86
CA ASP A 61 -23.04 12.32 -1.31
C ASP A 61 -21.87 11.55 -1.98
N GLU A 62 -20.95 12.26 -2.60
CA GLU A 62 -19.73 11.66 -3.18
C GLU A 62 -18.71 11.30 -2.10
N ILE A 63 -18.61 12.11 -1.04
CA ILE A 63 -17.66 11.93 0.06
C ILE A 63 -18.15 10.87 1.07
N LEU A 64 -19.46 10.80 1.31
CA LEU A 64 -20.07 9.95 2.33
C LEU A 64 -20.69 8.67 1.75
N LYS A 65 -20.27 8.25 0.57
CA LYS A 65 -20.75 6.99 -0.02
C LYS A 65 -20.54 5.81 0.92
N PRO A 66 -21.50 4.87 1.01
CA PRO A 66 -21.32 3.64 1.77
C PRO A 66 -20.18 2.80 1.21
N LEU A 67 -19.48 2.08 2.07
CA LEU A 67 -18.35 1.20 1.73
C LEU A 67 -18.71 0.03 0.80
N THR A 68 -19.98 -0.22 0.55
CA THR A 68 -20.44 -1.29 -0.35
C THR A 68 -20.45 -0.81 -1.79
N SER A 69 -19.52 -1.29 -2.61
CA SER A 69 -19.53 -0.97 -4.04
C SER A 69 -20.59 -1.79 -4.77
N THR A 70 -21.59 -1.11 -5.29
CA THR A 70 -22.54 -1.65 -6.27
C THR A 70 -22.11 -1.36 -7.71
N ASP A 71 -20.89 -0.86 -7.93
CA ASP A 71 -20.40 -0.51 -9.27
C ASP A 71 -20.34 -1.77 -10.14
N PRO A 72 -21.13 -1.84 -11.22
CA PRO A 72 -21.13 -3.00 -12.14
C PRO A 72 -19.76 -3.28 -12.77
N PHE A 73 -18.83 -2.33 -12.67
CA PHE A 73 -17.45 -2.54 -13.13
C PHE A 73 -16.82 -3.79 -12.51
N TYR A 74 -17.06 -4.04 -11.22
CA TYR A 74 -16.44 -5.14 -10.47
C TYR A 74 -17.06 -6.53 -10.75
N ARG A 75 -18.12 -6.62 -11.58
CA ARG A 75 -18.68 -7.91 -11.97
C ARG A 75 -17.67 -8.64 -12.86
N GLU A 76 -17.20 -9.79 -12.43
CA GLU A 76 -16.22 -10.59 -13.15
C GLU A 76 -16.81 -11.18 -14.44
N PRO A 77 -16.08 -11.13 -15.57
CA PRO A 77 -16.39 -11.94 -16.73
C PRO A 77 -15.98 -13.40 -16.47
N ALA A 78 -16.62 -14.33 -17.14
CA ALA A 78 -16.14 -15.70 -17.17
C ALA A 78 -14.80 -15.77 -17.90
N LEU A 79 -13.81 -16.42 -17.28
CA LEU A 79 -12.53 -16.73 -17.93
C LEU A 79 -12.69 -18.02 -18.76
N ASN A 80 -12.07 -18.06 -19.94
CA ASN A 80 -12.08 -19.25 -20.82
C ASN A 80 -10.85 -20.15 -20.62
N GLY A 81 -9.93 -19.74 -19.74
CA GLY A 81 -8.72 -20.47 -19.38
C GLY A 81 -7.52 -20.25 -20.32
N SER A 82 -7.65 -19.41 -21.36
CA SER A 82 -6.55 -19.04 -22.25
C SER A 82 -5.92 -17.71 -21.90
N GLU A 83 -6.52 -16.95 -21.00
CA GLU A 83 -6.06 -15.63 -20.59
C GLU A 83 -4.72 -15.73 -19.83
N LYS A 84 -3.77 -14.92 -20.27
CA LYS A 84 -2.46 -14.83 -19.62
C LYS A 84 -2.49 -13.84 -18.47
N PRO A 85 -1.64 -14.02 -17.47
CA PRO A 85 -1.44 -13.02 -16.41
C PRO A 85 -1.17 -11.63 -17.00
N GLY A 86 -1.83 -10.59 -16.47
CA GLY A 86 -1.78 -9.23 -16.98
C GLY A 86 -2.73 -8.93 -18.15
N THR A 87 -3.53 -9.91 -18.63
CA THR A 87 -4.56 -9.64 -19.62
C THR A 87 -5.57 -8.64 -19.07
N LEU A 88 -5.71 -7.48 -19.73
CA LEU A 88 -6.72 -6.48 -19.40
C LEU A 88 -8.10 -6.98 -19.82
N LEU A 89 -9.02 -7.11 -18.86
CA LEU A 89 -10.39 -7.58 -19.08
C LEU A 89 -11.38 -6.45 -19.28
N LYS A 90 -11.24 -5.40 -18.45
CA LYS A 90 -12.10 -4.21 -18.49
C LYS A 90 -11.28 -2.98 -18.11
N SER A 91 -11.67 -1.83 -18.64
CA SER A 91 -11.22 -0.52 -18.19
C SER A 91 -12.39 0.47 -18.09
N LYS A 92 -12.27 1.46 -17.24
CA LYS A 92 -13.26 2.53 -17.08
C LYS A 92 -12.55 3.81 -16.66
N LYS A 93 -12.68 4.86 -17.47
CA LYS A 93 -12.22 6.20 -17.06
C LYS A 93 -13.05 6.69 -15.87
N VAL A 94 -12.40 7.22 -14.84
CA VAL A 94 -13.02 7.63 -13.57
C VAL A 94 -12.45 8.96 -13.10
N ALA A 95 -13.22 9.67 -12.27
CA ALA A 95 -12.68 10.73 -11.44
C ALA A 95 -12.23 10.12 -10.12
N VAL A 96 -11.06 10.53 -9.62
CA VAL A 96 -10.58 10.13 -8.31
C VAL A 96 -10.84 11.21 -7.28
N GLN A 97 -10.97 10.81 -6.02
CA GLN A 97 -11.10 11.69 -4.88
C GLN A 97 -9.96 11.47 -3.91
N PHE A 98 -9.28 12.53 -3.55
CA PHE A 98 -8.28 12.52 -2.50
C PHE A 98 -8.80 13.34 -1.33
N VAL A 99 -9.13 12.69 -0.21
CA VAL A 99 -9.63 13.38 0.99
C VAL A 99 -10.78 14.35 0.65
N GLY A 100 -11.72 13.90 -0.19
CA GLY A 100 -12.87 14.70 -0.62
C GLY A 100 -12.62 15.64 -1.79
N PHE A 101 -11.39 15.77 -2.31
CA PHE A 101 -11.09 16.57 -3.49
C PHE A 101 -11.01 15.73 -4.77
N GLN A 102 -11.60 16.23 -5.84
CA GLN A 102 -11.47 15.66 -7.18
C GLN A 102 -10.46 16.49 -7.97
N PRO A 103 -9.20 16.01 -8.15
CA PRO A 103 -8.20 16.75 -8.89
C PRO A 103 -8.59 16.90 -10.38
N GLY A 104 -8.46 18.11 -10.91
CA GLY A 104 -8.76 18.40 -12.31
C GLY A 104 -7.62 18.05 -13.27
N ASN A 105 -6.41 17.75 -12.76
CA ASN A 105 -5.19 17.54 -13.54
C ASN A 105 -4.69 16.08 -13.52
N VAL A 106 -5.54 15.12 -13.19
CA VAL A 106 -5.21 13.69 -13.21
C VAL A 106 -6.21 12.95 -14.08
N ASP A 107 -5.75 12.17 -15.03
CA ASP A 107 -6.54 11.15 -15.69
C ASP A 107 -6.42 9.83 -14.91
N ALA A 108 -7.55 9.17 -14.66
CA ALA A 108 -7.55 7.92 -13.94
C ALA A 108 -8.44 6.87 -14.61
N TYR A 109 -8.02 5.61 -14.47
CA TYR A 109 -8.71 4.47 -15.06
C TYR A 109 -8.75 3.32 -14.06
N LYS A 110 -9.96 2.85 -13.73
CA LYS A 110 -10.13 1.53 -13.14
C LYS A 110 -9.73 0.48 -14.17
N ILE A 111 -9.04 -0.55 -13.74
CA ILE A 111 -8.71 -1.72 -14.55
C ILE A 111 -9.14 -3.00 -13.83
N MET A 112 -9.58 -3.99 -14.61
CA MET A 112 -9.77 -5.35 -14.18
C MET A 112 -8.89 -6.23 -15.06
N PHE A 113 -8.13 -7.13 -14.46
CA PHE A 113 -7.12 -7.89 -15.17
C PHE A 113 -6.98 -9.30 -14.59
N VAL A 114 -6.41 -10.19 -15.40
CA VAL A 114 -6.08 -11.55 -14.98
C VAL A 114 -4.78 -11.53 -14.17
N THR A 115 -4.80 -12.20 -13.04
CA THR A 115 -3.61 -12.52 -12.23
C THR A 115 -3.51 -14.02 -11.98
N THR A 116 -2.58 -14.45 -11.13
CA THR A 116 -2.37 -15.86 -10.84
C THR A 116 -2.48 -16.11 -9.34
N ALA A 117 -3.43 -16.96 -8.97
CA ALA A 117 -3.59 -17.45 -7.59
C ALA A 117 -2.37 -18.25 -7.11
N LEU A 118 -2.27 -18.50 -5.79
CA LEU A 118 -1.13 -19.26 -5.24
C LEU A 118 -1.03 -20.69 -5.76
N ASP A 119 -2.16 -21.31 -6.13
CA ASP A 119 -2.22 -22.65 -6.74
C ASP A 119 -1.89 -22.68 -8.25
N GLY A 120 -1.54 -21.51 -8.81
CA GLY A 120 -1.17 -21.37 -10.23
C GLY A 120 -2.34 -21.15 -11.19
N LYS A 121 -3.58 -21.16 -10.71
CA LYS A 121 -4.75 -20.89 -11.56
C LYS A 121 -4.91 -19.42 -11.86
N ALA A 122 -5.60 -19.13 -12.96
CA ALA A 122 -6.02 -17.77 -13.27
C ALA A 122 -7.01 -17.25 -12.21
N ASP A 123 -6.82 -16.01 -11.83
CA ASP A 123 -7.65 -15.27 -10.89
C ASP A 123 -7.86 -13.85 -11.42
N ILE A 124 -8.80 -13.12 -10.86
CA ILE A 124 -9.12 -11.77 -11.29
C ILE A 124 -8.76 -10.78 -10.17
N SER A 125 -8.08 -9.73 -10.57
CA SER A 125 -7.81 -8.59 -9.69
C SER A 125 -8.24 -7.29 -10.36
N THR A 126 -8.42 -6.24 -9.55
CA THR A 126 -8.69 -4.90 -10.02
C THR A 126 -7.58 -3.95 -9.60
N GLY A 127 -7.63 -2.72 -10.09
CA GLY A 127 -6.64 -1.71 -9.78
C GLY A 127 -6.98 -0.36 -10.36
N LEU A 128 -6.07 0.58 -10.15
CA LEU A 128 -6.21 1.97 -10.55
C LEU A 128 -4.94 2.45 -11.25
N ILE A 129 -5.10 3.11 -12.39
CA ILE A 129 -4.04 3.84 -13.08
C ILE A 129 -4.32 5.32 -12.93
N MET A 130 -3.32 6.09 -12.57
CA MET A 130 -3.41 7.55 -12.46
C MET A 130 -2.27 8.20 -13.23
N ILE A 131 -2.60 9.19 -14.07
CA ILE A 131 -1.65 9.86 -14.96
C ILE A 131 -1.82 11.37 -14.82
N PRO A 132 -0.79 12.12 -14.40
CA PRO A 132 -0.90 13.58 -14.31
C PRO A 132 -1.01 14.21 -15.71
N ARG A 133 -1.92 15.18 -15.85
CA ARG A 133 -2.08 16.02 -17.05
C ARG A 133 -1.15 17.23 -16.95
N ASP A 134 0.11 17.02 -17.26
CA ASP A 134 1.19 18.00 -17.16
C ASP A 134 1.80 18.37 -18.52
N GLY A 135 1.12 18.01 -19.61
CA GLY A 135 1.56 18.27 -20.99
C GLY A 135 2.63 17.30 -21.51
N ARG A 136 3.14 16.39 -20.69
CA ARG A 136 4.14 15.39 -21.14
C ARG A 136 3.46 14.27 -21.91
N SER A 137 4.17 13.70 -22.88
CA SER A 137 3.73 12.50 -23.60
C SER A 137 3.70 11.29 -22.66
N ASN A 138 2.60 10.57 -22.65
CA ASN A 138 2.47 9.35 -21.86
C ASN A 138 3.41 8.23 -22.33
N ALA A 139 3.73 8.20 -23.64
CA ALA A 139 4.65 7.21 -24.20
C ALA A 139 6.08 7.30 -23.63
N ASN A 140 6.46 8.46 -23.10
CA ASN A 140 7.79 8.68 -22.50
C ASN A 140 7.75 8.75 -20.95
N ARG A 141 6.60 8.48 -20.34
CA ARG A 141 6.45 8.55 -18.89
C ARG A 141 7.13 7.40 -18.20
N LYS A 142 7.77 7.71 -17.08
CA LYS A 142 8.16 6.72 -16.11
C LYS A 142 6.94 6.25 -15.32
N ILE A 143 6.95 5.01 -14.88
CA ILE A 143 5.83 4.39 -14.19
C ILE A 143 6.27 4.02 -12.78
N VAL A 144 5.43 4.26 -11.80
CA VAL A 144 5.58 3.71 -10.45
C VAL A 144 4.45 2.72 -10.18
N SER A 145 4.81 1.45 -10.01
CA SER A 145 3.92 0.46 -9.41
C SER A 145 3.92 0.70 -7.91
N TYR A 146 2.89 1.37 -7.44
CA TYR A 146 2.78 1.82 -6.04
C TYR A 146 1.84 0.93 -5.25
N GLN A 147 2.35 0.39 -4.17
CA GLN A 147 1.58 -0.35 -3.18
C GLN A 147 1.61 0.45 -1.87
N MET A 148 0.52 1.14 -1.60
CA MET A 148 0.39 2.03 -0.45
C MET A 148 0.35 1.24 0.87
N ALA A 149 0.52 1.95 1.98
CA ALA A 149 0.30 1.42 3.33
C ALA A 149 -1.19 1.12 3.52
N ASN A 150 -1.64 0.00 3.00
CA ASN A 150 -3.00 -0.49 3.17
C ASN A 150 -2.96 -1.86 3.81
N ASP A 151 -3.37 -1.91 5.07
CA ASP A 151 -3.41 -3.11 5.90
C ASP A 151 -4.86 -3.59 6.12
N SER A 152 -5.81 -3.09 5.34
CA SER A 152 -7.20 -3.51 5.38
C SER A 152 -7.44 -4.79 4.57
N VAL A 153 -8.36 -5.62 5.05
CA VAL A 153 -8.77 -6.86 4.38
C VAL A 153 -10.19 -6.80 3.83
N GLY A 154 -10.93 -5.75 4.14
CA GLY A 154 -12.29 -5.54 3.63
C GLY A 154 -12.28 -5.30 2.12
N ALA A 155 -13.20 -5.94 1.40
CA ALA A 155 -13.51 -5.55 0.04
C ALA A 155 -13.90 -4.06 0.01
N ASN A 156 -13.69 -3.37 -1.09
CA ASN A 156 -13.92 -1.93 -1.24
C ASN A 156 -12.96 -0.98 -0.49
N CYS A 157 -12.00 -1.51 0.24
CA CYS A 157 -10.99 -0.74 0.97
C CYS A 157 -9.67 -0.58 0.18
N HIS A 158 -9.70 -0.83 -1.11
CA HIS A 158 -8.52 -0.83 -1.97
C HIS A 158 -8.60 0.27 -3.03
N PRO A 159 -7.47 0.66 -3.64
CA PRO A 159 -7.33 1.89 -4.41
C PRO A 159 -8.44 2.18 -5.40
N SER A 160 -8.86 1.21 -6.21
CA SER A 160 -9.83 1.47 -7.28
C SER A 160 -11.24 1.76 -6.76
N ALA A 161 -11.62 1.23 -5.60
CA ALA A 161 -12.89 1.55 -4.95
C ALA A 161 -12.75 2.74 -4.00
N MET A 162 -11.72 2.73 -3.17
CA MET A 162 -11.48 3.72 -2.12
C MET A 162 -11.50 5.15 -2.67
N TRP A 163 -10.75 5.41 -3.73
CA TRP A 163 -10.66 6.75 -4.31
C TRP A 163 -11.68 7.06 -5.39
N THR A 164 -12.60 6.18 -5.65
CA THR A 164 -13.70 6.44 -6.60
C THR A 164 -15.07 6.43 -5.94
N GLY A 165 -15.12 6.57 -4.64
CA GLY A 165 -16.32 6.85 -3.87
C GLY A 165 -16.71 5.84 -2.80
N SER A 166 -15.83 4.88 -2.39
CA SER A 166 -16.14 4.04 -1.24
C SER A 166 -15.68 4.66 0.09
N ASP A 167 -14.39 4.92 0.26
CA ASP A 167 -13.88 5.58 1.46
C ASP A 167 -12.63 6.43 1.18
N PRO A 168 -12.78 7.61 0.56
CA PRO A 168 -11.64 8.48 0.28
C PRO A 168 -11.05 9.13 1.55
N MET A 169 -11.70 8.95 2.71
CA MET A 169 -11.28 9.53 3.99
C MET A 169 -10.59 8.53 4.91
N ASP A 170 -10.43 7.27 4.49
CA ASP A 170 -9.75 6.25 5.30
C ASP A 170 -8.26 6.55 5.53
N GLY A 171 -7.69 6.03 6.60
CA GLY A 171 -6.28 6.22 6.98
C GLY A 171 -5.29 5.81 5.89
N ALA A 172 -5.62 4.78 5.10
CA ALA A 172 -4.81 4.38 3.95
C ALA A 172 -4.78 5.45 2.86
N SER A 173 -5.88 6.15 2.59
CA SER A 173 -5.92 7.29 1.65
C SER A 173 -5.04 8.44 2.11
N TRP A 174 -5.10 8.79 3.40
CA TRP A 174 -4.26 9.83 3.97
C TRP A 174 -2.77 9.52 3.85
N SER A 175 -2.38 8.28 4.15
CA SER A 175 -0.97 7.85 4.07
C SER A 175 -0.40 7.89 2.65
N ALA A 176 -1.26 7.67 1.65
CA ALA A 176 -0.86 7.67 0.25
C ALA A 176 -0.73 9.09 -0.35
N LEU A 177 -1.32 10.10 0.28
CA LEU A 177 -1.43 11.45 -0.31
C LEU A 177 -0.07 12.08 -0.60
N GLY A 178 0.84 12.02 0.36
CA GLY A 178 2.19 12.57 0.21
C GLY A 178 3.01 11.88 -0.89
N PRO A 179 3.14 10.54 -0.87
CA PRO A 179 3.81 9.80 -1.94
C PRO A 179 3.23 10.06 -3.32
N LEU A 180 1.90 10.03 -3.48
CA LEU A 180 1.24 10.33 -4.75
C LEU A 180 1.53 11.75 -5.22
N ALA A 181 1.50 12.72 -4.30
CA ALA A 181 1.85 14.10 -4.59
C ALA A 181 3.23 14.23 -5.24
N GLN A 182 4.23 13.57 -4.66
CA GLN A 182 5.59 13.58 -5.20
C GLN A 182 5.70 12.85 -6.53
N MET A 183 5.05 11.69 -6.68
CA MET A 183 5.06 10.93 -7.94
C MET A 183 4.48 11.74 -9.08
N PHE A 184 3.33 12.41 -8.86
CA PHE A 184 2.71 13.25 -9.88
C PHE A 184 3.51 14.53 -10.15
N GLY A 185 4.09 15.16 -9.13
CA GLY A 185 4.99 16.31 -9.29
C GLY A 185 6.21 15.97 -10.16
N LYS A 186 6.71 14.75 -10.06
CA LYS A 186 7.78 14.22 -10.93
C LYS A 186 7.25 13.80 -12.32
N GLY A 187 5.93 13.81 -12.55
CA GLY A 187 5.28 13.45 -13.81
C GLY A 187 5.17 11.94 -14.04
N TYR A 188 5.22 11.14 -13.01
CA TYR A 188 5.11 9.67 -13.13
C TYR A 188 3.65 9.23 -13.31
N ALA A 189 3.43 8.21 -14.13
CA ALA A 189 2.20 7.45 -14.09
C ALA A 189 2.26 6.49 -12.89
N VAL A 190 1.16 6.38 -12.17
CA VAL A 190 1.06 5.50 -10.99
C VAL A 190 0.10 4.37 -11.30
N VAL A 191 0.53 3.15 -11.03
CA VAL A 191 -0.29 1.93 -11.18
C VAL A 191 -0.40 1.29 -9.80
N MET A 192 -1.63 1.01 -9.37
CA MET A 192 -1.93 0.39 -8.09
C MET A 192 -2.82 -0.82 -8.28
N SER A 193 -2.45 -1.93 -7.66
CA SER A 193 -3.29 -3.13 -7.59
C SER A 193 -4.16 -3.09 -6.35
N ASP A 194 -5.38 -3.61 -6.46
CA ASP A 194 -6.26 -3.84 -5.31
C ASP A 194 -5.97 -5.16 -4.59
N VAL A 195 -5.09 -5.98 -5.13
CA VAL A 195 -4.72 -7.30 -4.57
C VAL A 195 -5.94 -8.22 -4.39
N GLY A 196 -6.82 -8.19 -5.35
CA GLY A 196 -8.11 -8.88 -5.41
C GLY A 196 -9.12 -8.06 -6.20
N ASN A 197 -10.34 -8.55 -6.31
CA ASN A 197 -11.43 -7.81 -6.94
C ASN A 197 -12.31 -7.15 -5.87
N ASN A 198 -12.45 -5.83 -5.90
CA ASN A 198 -13.30 -5.09 -4.97
C ASN A 198 -14.79 -5.46 -5.03
N GLY A 199 -15.24 -6.17 -6.04
CA GLY A 199 -16.59 -6.75 -6.12
C GLY A 199 -16.74 -8.12 -5.46
N ASP A 200 -15.63 -8.77 -5.08
CA ASP A 200 -15.65 -10.03 -4.34
C ASP A 200 -15.80 -9.73 -2.83
N PRO A 201 -16.79 -10.32 -2.14
CA PRO A 201 -16.95 -10.12 -0.70
C PRO A 201 -15.85 -10.81 0.13
N LYS A 202 -14.98 -11.61 -0.49
CA LYS A 202 -13.86 -12.23 0.21
C LYS A 202 -12.84 -11.20 0.68
N PRO A 203 -12.21 -11.40 1.85
CA PRO A 203 -11.11 -10.56 2.29
C PRO A 203 -9.98 -10.53 1.26
N HIS A 204 -9.40 -9.35 1.04
CA HIS A 204 -8.27 -9.20 0.13
C HIS A 204 -6.98 -9.76 0.74
N GLY A 205 -6.16 -10.38 -0.12
CA GLY A 205 -4.91 -11.01 0.27
C GLY A 205 -3.72 -10.05 0.36
N VAL A 206 -3.89 -8.91 1.02
CA VAL A 206 -2.83 -7.88 1.13
C VAL A 206 -1.54 -8.46 1.70
N PHE A 207 -1.66 -9.33 2.70
CA PHE A 207 -0.52 -9.95 3.36
C PHE A 207 -0.08 -11.27 2.72
N ALA A 208 -0.79 -11.79 1.72
CA ALA A 208 -0.34 -12.95 0.95
C ALA A 208 0.71 -12.51 -0.09
N GLY A 209 1.97 -12.38 0.36
CA GLY A 209 3.02 -11.65 -0.36
C GLY A 209 3.24 -12.11 -1.80
N LYS A 210 3.24 -13.43 -2.07
CA LYS A 210 3.40 -13.95 -3.45
C LYS A 210 2.18 -13.66 -4.33
N TYR A 211 0.96 -13.69 -3.77
CA TYR A 211 -0.24 -13.31 -4.50
C TYR A 211 -0.25 -11.81 -4.80
N ASN A 212 0.03 -11.01 -3.78
CA ASN A 212 0.16 -9.55 -3.89
C ASN A 212 1.20 -9.17 -4.96
N ALA A 213 2.37 -9.83 -4.95
CA ALA A 213 3.42 -9.61 -5.94
C ALA A 213 2.95 -9.88 -7.38
N ARG A 214 2.27 -11.01 -7.61
CA ARG A 214 1.71 -11.35 -8.93
C ARG A 214 0.71 -10.30 -9.37
N SER A 215 -0.23 -9.94 -8.50
CA SER A 215 -1.24 -8.93 -8.79
C SER A 215 -0.62 -7.56 -9.14
N ASN A 216 0.47 -7.14 -8.46
CA ASN A 216 1.19 -5.90 -8.75
C ASN A 216 1.87 -5.91 -10.12
N LEU A 217 2.54 -7.01 -10.44
CA LEU A 217 3.20 -7.18 -11.73
C LEU A 217 2.18 -7.23 -12.87
N ASP A 218 1.05 -7.91 -12.65
CA ASP A 218 -0.02 -8.05 -13.64
C ASP A 218 -0.83 -6.76 -13.82
N ALA A 219 -1.07 -5.98 -12.76
CA ALA A 219 -1.63 -4.63 -12.87
C ALA A 219 -0.75 -3.74 -13.76
N THR A 220 0.57 -3.85 -13.60
CA THR A 220 1.52 -3.10 -14.42
C THR A 220 1.47 -3.55 -15.89
N ARG A 221 1.39 -4.87 -16.16
CA ARG A 221 1.17 -5.40 -17.52
C ARG A 221 -0.11 -4.86 -18.14
N ALA A 222 -1.22 -4.93 -17.39
CA ALA A 222 -2.51 -4.45 -17.86
C ALA A 222 -2.47 -2.94 -18.17
N ALA A 223 -1.81 -2.15 -17.33
CA ALA A 223 -1.63 -0.72 -17.56
C ALA A 223 -0.88 -0.42 -18.86
N LEU A 224 0.13 -1.20 -19.20
CA LEU A 224 0.92 -1.07 -20.43
C LEU A 224 0.14 -1.51 -21.70
N THR A 225 -0.99 -2.17 -21.54
CA THR A 225 -1.86 -2.59 -22.68
C THR A 225 -3.08 -1.72 -22.83
N LEU A 226 -3.38 -0.83 -21.88
CA LEU A 226 -4.49 0.11 -21.96
C LEU A 226 -4.18 1.24 -22.94
N GLY A 227 -4.80 1.22 -24.13
CA GLY A 227 -4.57 2.18 -25.20
C GLY A 227 -4.83 3.62 -24.76
N GLU A 228 -5.89 3.87 -23.99
CA GLU A 228 -6.24 5.21 -23.49
C GLU A 228 -5.22 5.77 -22.50
N ALA A 229 -4.47 4.94 -21.81
CA ALA A 229 -3.39 5.37 -20.94
C ALA A 229 -2.15 5.81 -21.75
N GLY A 230 -1.96 5.26 -22.93
CA GLY A 230 -0.87 5.63 -23.86
C GLY A 230 0.54 5.37 -23.31
N LEU A 231 0.69 4.47 -22.31
CA LEU A 231 1.97 4.15 -21.69
C LEU A 231 2.80 3.23 -22.60
N SER A 232 4.11 3.38 -22.60
CA SER A 232 5.00 2.55 -23.39
C SER A 232 5.39 1.27 -22.66
N LYS A 233 5.45 0.14 -23.38
CA LYS A 233 5.98 -1.13 -22.87
C LYS A 233 7.46 -1.06 -22.48
N THR A 234 8.19 -0.08 -22.96
CA THR A 234 9.61 0.14 -22.66
C THR A 234 9.83 1.16 -21.55
N SER A 235 8.77 1.78 -21.03
CA SER A 235 8.86 2.76 -19.94
C SER A 235 9.65 2.21 -18.76
N PRO A 236 10.58 3.02 -18.18
CA PRO A 236 11.20 2.64 -16.92
C PRO A 236 10.16 2.51 -15.80
N ILE A 237 10.23 1.43 -15.03
CA ILE A 237 9.32 1.14 -13.94
C ILE A 237 10.07 1.19 -12.63
N GLY A 238 9.58 1.99 -11.69
CA GLY A 238 9.90 1.91 -10.28
C GLY A 238 8.83 1.12 -9.53
N MET A 239 9.21 0.35 -8.54
CA MET A 239 8.27 -0.27 -7.61
C MET A 239 8.40 0.42 -6.26
N PHE A 240 7.29 0.74 -5.63
CA PHE A 240 7.27 1.43 -4.35
C PHE A 240 6.21 0.82 -3.45
N GLY A 241 6.62 0.31 -2.29
CA GLY A 241 5.70 -0.35 -1.37
C GLY A 241 5.97 -0.01 0.08
N ILE A 242 4.89 0.25 0.84
CA ILE A 242 4.92 0.64 2.25
C ILE A 242 4.05 -0.34 3.05
N ALA A 243 4.51 -0.77 4.22
CA ALA A 243 3.80 -1.66 5.16
C ALA A 243 3.27 -2.93 4.45
N GLY A 244 1.97 -3.21 4.48
CA GLY A 244 1.36 -4.33 3.74
C GLY A 244 1.66 -4.28 2.24
N GLY A 245 1.68 -3.09 1.63
CA GLY A 245 2.12 -2.89 0.24
C GLY A 245 3.61 -3.20 0.04
N GLY A 246 4.44 -2.93 1.04
CA GLY A 246 5.86 -3.27 1.04
C GLY A 246 6.13 -4.77 0.97
N VAL A 247 5.26 -5.58 1.58
CA VAL A 247 5.33 -7.06 1.48
C VAL A 247 5.16 -7.51 0.03
N GLY A 248 4.10 -7.04 -0.64
CA GLY A 248 3.85 -7.37 -2.04
C GLY A 248 4.97 -6.92 -2.96
N THR A 249 5.49 -5.71 -2.76
CA THR A 249 6.61 -5.18 -3.53
C THR A 249 7.89 -5.98 -3.29
N GLY A 250 8.18 -6.40 -2.06
CA GLY A 250 9.32 -7.24 -1.73
C GLY A 250 9.28 -8.58 -2.45
N HIS A 251 8.13 -9.26 -2.42
CA HIS A 251 7.96 -10.50 -3.17
C HIS A 251 7.98 -10.29 -4.69
N ALA A 252 7.46 -9.15 -5.18
CA ALA A 252 7.51 -8.83 -6.60
C ALA A 252 8.96 -8.70 -7.11
N ILE A 253 9.85 -8.13 -6.30
CA ILE A 253 11.28 -8.05 -6.61
C ILE A 253 11.90 -9.44 -6.71
N GLU A 254 11.55 -10.39 -5.84
CA GLU A 254 12.05 -11.77 -5.90
C GLU A 254 11.45 -12.55 -7.08
N LEU A 255 10.20 -12.28 -7.48
CA LEU A 255 9.51 -13.03 -8.53
C LEU A 255 9.71 -12.45 -9.93
N LYS A 256 10.10 -11.18 -10.07
CA LYS A 256 10.08 -10.42 -11.33
C LYS A 256 10.75 -11.15 -12.49
N ASP A 257 11.93 -11.71 -12.30
CA ASP A 257 12.70 -12.31 -13.40
C ASP A 257 12.08 -13.61 -13.92
N GLN A 258 11.35 -14.34 -13.08
CA GLN A 258 10.68 -15.57 -13.44
C GLN A 258 9.24 -15.33 -13.95
N TYR A 259 8.53 -14.37 -13.32
CA TYR A 259 7.11 -14.15 -13.56
C TYR A 259 6.83 -13.06 -14.57
N ALA A 260 7.60 -11.97 -14.56
CA ALA A 260 7.41 -10.80 -15.41
C ALA A 260 8.74 -10.27 -16.00
N PRO A 261 9.52 -11.12 -16.70
CA PRO A 261 10.85 -10.75 -17.20
C PRO A 261 10.81 -9.56 -18.17
N GLU A 262 9.72 -9.37 -18.88
CA GLU A 262 9.53 -8.30 -19.88
C GLU A 262 9.32 -6.91 -19.27
N LEU A 263 8.95 -6.81 -17.99
CA LEU A 263 8.77 -5.51 -17.36
C LEU A 263 10.12 -4.83 -17.08
N ASN A 264 10.24 -3.59 -17.53
CA ASN A 264 11.49 -2.80 -17.43
C ASN A 264 11.68 -2.19 -16.02
N VAL A 265 11.68 -3.03 -14.98
CA VAL A 265 11.86 -2.59 -13.59
C VAL A 265 13.32 -2.18 -13.36
N LYS A 266 13.55 -0.96 -12.92
CA LYS A 266 14.88 -0.37 -12.67
C LYS A 266 15.27 -0.36 -11.20
N ALA A 267 14.31 0.02 -10.35
CA ALA A 267 14.55 0.13 -8.93
C ALA A 267 13.27 -0.15 -8.13
N ALA A 268 13.44 -0.46 -6.86
CA ALA A 268 12.35 -0.66 -5.92
C ALA A 268 12.68 -0.08 -4.54
N VAL A 269 11.66 0.43 -3.89
CA VAL A 269 11.69 0.86 -2.49
C VAL A 269 10.68 0.03 -1.72
N ILE A 270 11.08 -0.48 -0.58
CA ILE A 270 10.21 -1.17 0.38
C ILE A 270 10.46 -0.62 1.78
N GLU A 271 9.39 -0.15 2.41
CA GLU A 271 9.45 0.49 3.71
C GLU A 271 8.48 -0.12 4.70
N GLY A 272 8.90 -0.28 5.95
CA GLY A 272 8.06 -0.78 7.03
C GLY A 272 7.40 -2.13 6.74
N MET A 273 7.95 -2.90 5.80
CA MET A 273 7.40 -4.18 5.39
C MET A 273 7.76 -5.30 6.37
N VAL A 274 7.01 -6.37 6.36
CA VAL A 274 7.16 -7.56 7.21
C VAL A 274 8.07 -8.60 6.54
N PRO A 275 9.36 -8.70 6.90
CA PRO A 275 10.24 -9.74 6.36
C PRO A 275 10.00 -11.11 6.96
N ASN A 276 9.54 -11.16 8.23
CA ASN A 276 9.26 -12.39 8.97
C ASN A 276 7.94 -12.26 9.70
N TYR A 277 6.95 -13.03 9.27
CA TYR A 277 5.59 -12.91 9.77
C TYR A 277 5.44 -13.31 11.24
N ARG A 278 6.10 -14.39 11.64
CA ARG A 278 6.04 -14.83 13.03
C ARG A 278 6.59 -13.78 13.98
N ASN A 279 7.77 -13.24 13.67
CA ASN A 279 8.40 -12.21 14.48
C ASN A 279 7.55 -10.92 14.52
N PHE A 280 6.96 -10.55 13.39
CA PHE A 280 6.04 -9.41 13.34
C PHE A 280 4.83 -9.63 14.24
N ILE A 281 4.15 -10.78 14.15
CA ILE A 281 3.00 -11.09 14.99
C ILE A 281 3.40 -11.09 16.48
N GLU A 282 4.56 -11.66 16.84
CA GLU A 282 5.07 -11.64 18.22
C GLU A 282 5.36 -10.21 18.71
N THR A 283 5.86 -9.33 17.86
CA THR A 283 6.21 -7.93 18.23
C THR A 283 4.96 -7.04 18.27
N ALA A 284 4.04 -7.22 17.34
CA ALA A 284 2.82 -6.42 17.25
C ALA A 284 1.77 -6.82 18.31
N ASP A 285 1.80 -8.06 18.80
CA ASP A 285 0.87 -8.58 19.83
C ASP A 285 1.01 -7.80 21.15
N GLY A 286 -0.07 -7.19 21.62
CA GLY A 286 -0.09 -6.38 22.81
C GLY A 286 0.53 -4.97 22.63
N SER A 287 0.89 -4.59 21.43
CA SER A 287 1.40 -3.26 21.09
C SER A 287 0.31 -2.39 20.40
N VAL A 288 0.66 -1.19 19.99
CA VAL A 288 -0.19 -0.36 19.12
C VAL A 288 -0.50 -1.05 17.78
N GLY A 289 0.29 -2.05 17.41
CA GLY A 289 0.15 -2.82 16.17
C GLY A 289 -0.75 -4.06 16.25
N SER A 290 -1.38 -4.35 17.39
CA SER A 290 -2.21 -5.55 17.54
C SER A 290 -3.31 -5.65 16.47
N GLY A 291 -3.90 -4.53 16.08
CA GLY A 291 -4.88 -4.47 15.00
C GLY A 291 -4.32 -4.91 13.65
N PHE A 292 -3.09 -4.50 13.33
CA PHE A 292 -2.42 -4.91 12.09
C PHE A 292 -2.02 -6.39 12.12
N ALA A 293 -1.62 -6.91 13.28
CA ALA A 293 -1.38 -8.33 13.45
C ALA A 293 -2.66 -9.16 13.21
N MET A 294 -3.82 -8.72 13.72
CA MET A 294 -5.10 -9.34 13.43
C MET A 294 -5.45 -9.25 11.93
N ALA A 295 -5.31 -8.10 11.32
CA ALA A 295 -5.53 -7.91 9.89
C ALA A 295 -4.63 -8.82 9.04
N THR A 296 -3.38 -9.02 9.45
CA THR A 296 -2.45 -9.95 8.78
C THR A 296 -2.98 -11.38 8.77
N LEU A 297 -3.51 -11.88 9.89
CA LEU A 297 -4.08 -13.23 9.96
C LEU A 297 -5.28 -13.36 9.00
N LEU A 298 -6.16 -12.37 9.00
CA LEU A 298 -7.36 -12.36 8.17
C LEU A 298 -7.04 -12.17 6.68
N GLY A 299 -5.98 -11.43 6.35
CA GLY A 299 -5.53 -11.25 4.96
C GLY A 299 -4.75 -12.46 4.40
N LEU A 300 -4.18 -13.30 5.26
CA LEU A 300 -3.55 -14.56 4.84
C LEU A 300 -4.58 -15.67 4.59
N GLU A 301 -5.64 -15.72 5.41
CA GLU A 301 -6.62 -16.81 5.41
C GLU A 301 -7.23 -17.14 4.04
N PRO A 302 -7.63 -16.18 3.17
CA PRO A 302 -8.20 -16.48 1.85
C PRO A 302 -7.27 -17.29 0.95
N HIS A 303 -5.96 -17.14 1.13
CA HIS A 303 -4.93 -17.84 0.35
C HIS A 303 -4.34 -19.05 1.09
N TYR A 304 -4.64 -19.19 2.37
CA TYR A 304 -4.23 -20.29 3.26
C TYR A 304 -5.44 -20.79 4.06
N PRO A 305 -6.42 -21.43 3.39
CA PRO A 305 -7.69 -21.82 4.02
C PRO A 305 -7.52 -22.84 5.16
N ASP A 306 -6.40 -23.54 5.21
CA ASP A 306 -6.02 -24.42 6.33
C ASP A 306 -5.73 -23.65 7.63
N MET A 307 -5.52 -22.34 7.59
CA MET A 307 -5.41 -21.51 8.81
C MET A 307 -6.70 -21.56 9.64
N ARG A 308 -7.88 -21.55 9.00
CA ARG A 308 -9.18 -21.63 9.68
C ARG A 308 -9.23 -20.72 10.91
N VAL A 309 -8.91 -19.43 10.71
CA VAL A 309 -8.67 -18.46 11.80
C VAL A 309 -9.81 -18.46 12.82
N ASN A 310 -11.08 -18.50 12.37
CA ASN A 310 -12.25 -18.50 13.25
C ASN A 310 -12.29 -19.72 14.20
N ASP A 311 -11.72 -20.86 13.83
CA ASP A 311 -11.70 -22.05 14.68
C ASP A 311 -10.81 -21.88 15.92
N HIS A 312 -9.82 -20.99 15.80
CA HIS A 312 -8.89 -20.66 16.89
C HIS A 312 -9.37 -19.49 17.76
N LEU A 313 -10.33 -18.69 17.27
CA LEU A 313 -10.86 -17.53 17.99
C LEU A 313 -11.92 -17.93 19.02
N ASN A 314 -11.92 -17.24 20.17
CA ASN A 314 -13.06 -17.24 21.09
C ASN A 314 -14.18 -16.31 20.57
N ASP A 315 -15.29 -16.14 21.34
CA ASP A 315 -16.44 -15.36 20.89
C ASP A 315 -16.10 -13.88 20.67
N ALA A 316 -15.25 -13.29 21.53
CA ALA A 316 -14.80 -11.92 21.37
C ALA A 316 -13.92 -11.78 20.13
N GLY A 317 -13.00 -12.73 19.92
CA GLY A 317 -12.12 -12.77 18.76
C GLY A 317 -12.89 -12.90 17.44
N ARG A 318 -13.94 -13.73 17.40
CA ARG A 318 -14.80 -13.82 16.20
C ARG A 318 -15.50 -12.51 15.87
N LYS A 319 -16.05 -11.82 16.86
CA LYS A 319 -16.70 -10.50 16.66
C LYS A 319 -15.70 -9.47 16.12
N VAL A 320 -14.47 -9.48 16.64
CA VAL A 320 -13.40 -8.61 16.15
C VAL A 320 -13.04 -8.97 14.69
N ALA A 321 -12.85 -10.26 14.39
CA ALA A 321 -12.51 -10.70 13.05
C ALA A 321 -13.60 -10.34 12.01
N ASP A 322 -14.88 -10.54 12.35
CA ASP A 322 -16.02 -10.19 11.49
C ASP A 322 -16.06 -8.68 11.23
N TYR A 323 -15.78 -7.86 12.25
CA TYR A 323 -15.67 -6.42 12.10
C TYR A 323 -14.52 -6.04 11.15
N TYR A 324 -13.32 -6.59 11.35
CA TYR A 324 -12.14 -6.29 10.49
C TYR A 324 -12.35 -6.68 9.03
N ARG A 325 -13.05 -7.79 8.75
CA ARG A 325 -13.33 -8.22 7.38
C ARG A 325 -14.21 -7.24 6.58
N THR A 326 -14.90 -6.34 7.26
CA THR A 326 -15.85 -5.40 6.63
C THR A 326 -15.38 -3.95 6.71
N GLN A 327 -14.29 -3.66 7.42
CA GLN A 327 -13.82 -2.28 7.63
C GLN A 327 -12.53 -2.02 6.86
N CYS A 328 -12.31 -0.74 6.56
CA CYS A 328 -11.05 -0.26 6.02
C CYS A 328 -10.00 -0.08 7.14
N GLN A 329 -8.88 0.57 6.86
CA GLN A 329 -7.71 0.56 7.75
C GLN A 329 -7.89 1.37 9.04
N THR A 330 -8.67 2.44 9.02
CA THR A 330 -8.85 3.34 10.17
C THR A 330 -9.17 2.61 11.47
N PRO A 331 -10.11 1.65 11.52
CA PRO A 331 -10.35 0.89 12.74
C PRO A 331 -9.15 0.11 13.26
N GLY A 332 -8.24 -0.35 12.40
CA GLY A 332 -7.03 -1.06 12.81
C GLY A 332 -6.15 -0.27 13.77
N TYR A 333 -6.16 1.06 13.68
CA TYR A 333 -5.41 1.94 14.58
C TYR A 333 -6.06 2.10 15.96
N PHE A 334 -7.38 1.93 16.09
CA PHE A 334 -8.12 2.38 17.26
C PHE A 334 -8.87 1.27 18.01
N THR A 335 -9.04 0.09 17.44
CA THR A 335 -9.87 -0.96 18.04
C THR A 335 -9.12 -1.92 18.94
N LEU A 336 -7.86 -2.20 18.65
CA LEU A 336 -7.04 -3.16 19.40
C LEU A 336 -5.70 -2.60 19.91
N PRO A 337 -5.49 -1.28 20.06
CA PRO A 337 -4.19 -0.79 20.53
C PRO A 337 -3.91 -1.36 21.92
N MET A 338 -2.72 -1.94 22.10
CA MET A 338 -2.25 -2.53 23.36
C MET A 338 -3.06 -3.74 23.83
N VAL A 339 -3.95 -4.31 23.02
CA VAL A 339 -4.71 -5.51 23.38
C VAL A 339 -3.88 -6.75 23.05
N PRO A 340 -3.53 -7.59 24.05
CA PRO A 340 -2.86 -8.85 23.78
C PRO A 340 -3.77 -9.80 22.99
N LEU A 341 -3.34 -10.19 21.80
CA LEU A 341 -4.16 -10.99 20.89
C LEU A 341 -4.53 -12.35 21.45
N ASN A 342 -3.70 -12.93 22.32
CA ASN A 342 -4.00 -14.19 22.98
C ASN A 342 -5.33 -14.15 23.75
N THR A 343 -5.80 -12.98 24.19
CA THR A 343 -7.11 -12.78 24.84
C THR A 343 -8.29 -13.01 23.89
N LEU A 344 -8.05 -12.95 22.58
CA LEU A 344 -9.02 -13.20 21.52
C LEU A 344 -9.00 -14.65 21.00
N PHE A 345 -8.02 -15.44 21.45
CA PHE A 345 -7.85 -16.83 21.02
C PHE A 345 -8.26 -17.83 22.11
N LYS A 346 -8.80 -18.99 21.69
CA LYS A 346 -9.16 -20.08 22.58
C LYS A 346 -7.95 -20.54 23.39
N GLY A 347 -8.16 -20.77 24.66
CA GLY A 347 -7.11 -21.24 25.56
C GLY A 347 -5.96 -20.25 25.77
N GLY A 348 -6.13 -18.97 25.41
CA GLY A 348 -5.10 -17.95 25.57
C GLY A 348 -3.86 -18.17 24.68
N GLN A 349 -4.01 -18.85 23.55
CA GLN A 349 -2.89 -19.15 22.65
C GLN A 349 -2.41 -17.90 21.93
N SER A 350 -1.09 -17.72 21.84
CA SER A 350 -0.52 -16.67 20.97
C SER A 350 -0.67 -17.06 19.49
N PRO A 351 -1.22 -16.19 18.64
CA PRO A 351 -1.37 -16.47 17.21
C PRO A 351 -0.03 -16.74 16.51
N ALA A 352 1.07 -16.17 17.00
CA ALA A 352 2.40 -16.43 16.46
C ALA A 352 2.84 -17.90 16.59
N ARG A 353 2.19 -18.69 17.47
CA ARG A 353 2.59 -20.08 17.81
C ARG A 353 1.57 -21.13 17.39
N ILE A 354 0.42 -20.75 16.83
CA ILE A 354 -0.60 -21.69 16.36
C ILE A 354 -0.02 -22.50 15.18
N PRO A 355 0.00 -23.85 15.27
CA PRO A 355 0.62 -24.69 14.24
C PRO A 355 0.01 -24.51 12.85
N ALA A 356 -1.31 -24.32 12.74
CA ALA A 356 -2.03 -24.11 11.49
C ALA A 356 -1.57 -22.84 10.75
N PHE A 357 -1.02 -21.84 11.44
CA PHE A 357 -0.58 -20.58 10.84
C PHE A 357 0.87 -20.61 10.32
N GLN A 358 1.66 -21.58 10.79
CA GLN A 358 3.11 -21.58 10.53
C GLN A 358 3.46 -21.77 9.05
N ARG A 359 2.64 -22.47 8.28
CA ARG A 359 2.84 -22.62 6.84
C ARG A 359 2.68 -21.28 6.15
N ALA A 360 1.58 -20.56 6.42
CA ALA A 360 1.34 -19.25 5.86
C ALA A 360 2.46 -18.26 6.20
N TYR A 361 2.96 -18.28 7.45
CA TYR A 361 4.08 -17.41 7.84
C TYR A 361 5.36 -17.73 7.07
N ARG A 362 5.76 -19.01 7.00
CA ARG A 362 6.97 -19.39 6.24
C ARG A 362 6.89 -19.04 4.76
N ASP A 363 5.76 -19.36 4.13
CA ASP A 363 5.57 -19.14 2.69
C ASP A 363 5.59 -17.66 2.30
N ASN A 364 5.33 -16.76 3.26
CA ASN A 364 5.30 -15.31 3.06
C ASN A 364 6.52 -14.59 3.68
N ASN A 365 7.51 -15.30 4.22
CA ASN A 365 8.77 -14.71 4.62
C ASN A 365 9.59 -14.30 3.39
N LEU A 366 10.25 -13.13 3.48
CA LEU A 366 11.18 -12.64 2.47
C LEU A 366 12.62 -13.12 2.73
N GLY A 367 13.45 -13.10 1.69
CA GLY A 367 14.87 -13.36 1.78
C GLY A 367 15.28 -14.78 1.40
N GLU A 368 14.33 -15.64 1.01
CA GLU A 368 14.63 -16.95 0.40
C GLU A 368 14.94 -16.82 -1.10
N GLY A 369 14.29 -15.89 -1.77
CA GLY A 369 14.53 -15.53 -3.16
C GLY A 369 15.75 -14.62 -3.36
N THR A 370 16.06 -14.37 -4.62
CA THR A 370 17.09 -13.40 -5.04
C THR A 370 16.39 -12.21 -5.68
N PRO A 371 16.76 -10.98 -5.31
CA PRO A 371 16.22 -9.80 -5.99
C PRO A 371 16.52 -9.87 -7.51
N ALA A 372 15.57 -9.40 -8.30
CA ALA A 372 15.65 -9.39 -9.75
C ALA A 372 16.96 -8.76 -10.25
N LYS A 373 17.55 -9.40 -11.26
CA LYS A 373 18.86 -8.98 -11.81
C LYS A 373 18.77 -7.55 -12.37
N GLY A 374 19.72 -6.73 -11.96
CA GLY A 374 19.80 -5.35 -12.43
C GLY A 374 18.88 -4.36 -11.67
N VAL A 375 17.95 -4.83 -10.88
CA VAL A 375 17.11 -3.98 -10.05
C VAL A 375 17.87 -3.53 -8.81
N ARG A 376 17.86 -2.22 -8.54
CA ARG A 376 18.36 -1.67 -7.27
C ARG A 376 17.23 -1.60 -6.26
N VAL A 377 17.49 -2.00 -5.03
CA VAL A 377 16.49 -2.05 -3.98
C VAL A 377 16.92 -1.18 -2.81
N LEU A 378 16.02 -0.35 -2.31
CA LEU A 378 16.14 0.32 -1.02
C LEU A 378 15.20 -0.32 -0.01
N ILE A 379 15.74 -0.71 1.14
CA ILE A 379 14.96 -1.17 2.29
C ILE A 379 15.00 -0.07 3.35
N GLY A 380 13.84 0.52 3.65
CA GLY A 380 13.64 1.45 4.76
C GLY A 380 13.02 0.74 5.96
N SER A 381 13.57 0.90 7.15
CA SER A 381 12.98 0.38 8.39
C SER A 381 13.44 1.17 9.60
N CYS A 382 12.76 0.99 10.73
CA CYS A 382 13.24 1.55 12.00
C CYS A 382 14.67 1.10 12.31
N ARG A 383 15.46 2.00 12.90
CA ARG A 383 16.85 1.74 13.28
C ARG A 383 16.95 0.73 14.42
N ALA A 384 16.02 0.81 15.37
CA ALA A 384 15.95 0.00 16.57
C ALA A 384 14.50 -0.34 16.94
N ASP A 385 14.35 -1.27 17.87
CA ASP A 385 13.07 -1.75 18.38
C ASP A 385 12.76 -1.07 19.75
N ASP A 386 13.06 0.22 19.86
CA ASP A 386 13.03 1.01 21.08
C ASP A 386 11.81 1.97 21.18
N SER A 387 10.83 1.75 20.32
CA SER A 387 9.65 2.60 20.26
C SER A 387 8.38 1.76 20.04
N PRO A 388 7.23 2.15 20.61
CA PRO A 388 5.95 1.55 20.29
C PRO A 388 5.58 1.60 18.80
N MET A 389 6.23 2.48 18.02
CA MET A 389 6.05 2.60 16.57
C MET A 389 6.94 1.65 15.77
N SER A 390 7.86 0.93 16.41
CA SER A 390 8.71 -0.09 15.77
C SER A 390 7.98 -1.42 15.70
N LEU A 391 6.92 -1.47 14.89
CA LEU A 391 6.04 -2.65 14.78
C LEU A 391 6.71 -3.86 14.11
N VAL A 392 7.69 -3.60 13.25
CA VAL A 392 8.46 -4.64 12.55
C VAL A 392 9.86 -4.68 13.16
N PRO A 393 10.34 -5.85 13.62
CA PRO A 393 11.68 -5.95 14.18
C PRO A 393 12.76 -5.45 13.22
N ALA A 394 13.50 -4.43 13.63
CA ALA A 394 14.57 -3.82 12.83
C ALA A 394 15.65 -4.84 12.44
N ALA A 395 15.88 -5.85 13.27
CA ALA A 395 16.79 -6.96 12.99
C ALA A 395 16.37 -7.78 11.76
N ASP A 396 15.08 -7.97 11.54
CA ASP A 396 14.56 -8.74 10.39
C ASP A 396 14.83 -8.02 9.08
N SER A 397 14.62 -6.70 9.03
CA SER A 397 14.93 -5.88 7.85
C SER A 397 16.44 -5.86 7.55
N ARG A 398 17.28 -5.76 8.58
CA ARG A 398 18.75 -5.88 8.41
C ARG A 398 19.16 -7.25 7.90
N LYS A 399 18.55 -8.32 8.42
CA LYS A 399 18.78 -9.69 7.99
C LYS A 399 18.39 -9.89 6.52
N LEU A 400 17.23 -9.35 6.11
CA LEU A 400 16.80 -9.38 4.73
C LEU A 400 17.78 -8.67 3.80
N ALA A 401 18.20 -7.45 4.14
CA ALA A 401 19.19 -6.70 3.36
C ALA A 401 20.50 -7.49 3.19
N LYS A 402 20.96 -8.11 4.28
CA LYS A 402 22.17 -8.98 4.25
C LYS A 402 21.95 -10.21 3.36
N ALA A 403 20.81 -10.89 3.50
CA ALA A 403 20.50 -12.09 2.72
C ALA A 403 20.41 -11.79 1.21
N TRP A 404 19.78 -10.71 0.83
CA TRP A 404 19.69 -10.32 -0.57
C TRP A 404 21.06 -9.89 -1.15
N ARG A 405 21.87 -9.15 -0.38
CA ARG A 405 23.24 -8.80 -0.80
C ARG A 405 24.11 -10.04 -1.00
N SER A 406 24.04 -11.02 -0.10
CA SER A 406 24.82 -12.26 -0.21
C SER A 406 24.47 -13.10 -1.44
N ARG A 407 23.27 -12.89 -2.01
CA ARG A 407 22.81 -13.51 -3.27
C ARG A 407 23.05 -12.63 -4.50
N GLY A 408 23.85 -11.57 -4.38
CA GLY A 408 24.18 -10.68 -5.50
C GLY A 408 23.20 -9.54 -5.75
N GLY A 409 22.20 -9.36 -4.90
CA GLY A 409 21.25 -8.23 -4.99
C GLY A 409 21.94 -6.89 -4.70
N LYS A 410 21.56 -5.86 -5.47
CA LYS A 410 22.01 -4.47 -5.26
C LYS A 410 21.08 -3.79 -4.27
N VAL A 411 21.36 -3.93 -2.97
CA VAL A 411 20.47 -3.49 -1.90
C VAL A 411 21.10 -2.39 -1.06
N ASP A 412 20.44 -1.25 -1.00
CA ASP A 412 20.71 -0.19 -0.04
C ASP A 412 19.80 -0.39 1.19
N TYR A 413 20.25 0.01 2.38
CA TYR A 413 19.50 -0.09 3.62
C TYR A 413 19.51 1.27 4.32
N GLN A 414 18.34 1.80 4.62
CA GLN A 414 18.17 3.10 5.27
C GLN A 414 17.49 2.90 6.63
N PRO A 415 18.25 3.02 7.73
CA PRO A 415 17.66 3.00 9.07
C PRO A 415 17.02 4.36 9.40
N THR A 416 15.78 4.33 9.88
CA THR A 416 15.01 5.50 10.28
C THR A 416 14.90 5.61 11.80
N ASP A 417 14.92 6.80 12.34
CA ASP A 417 14.65 7.05 13.75
C ASP A 417 13.13 7.05 14.01
N CYS A 418 12.60 5.91 14.44
CA CYS A 418 11.21 5.75 14.82
C CYS A 418 10.93 6.03 16.31
N SER A 419 11.85 6.70 17.03
CA SER A 419 11.65 6.98 18.45
C SER A 419 10.43 7.89 18.68
N MET A 420 9.79 7.75 19.84
CA MET A 420 8.69 8.64 20.24
C MET A 420 9.12 10.10 20.33
N VAL A 421 10.37 10.37 20.70
CA VAL A 421 10.92 11.72 20.73
C VAL A 421 10.92 12.30 19.32
N ASN A 422 11.43 11.55 18.34
CA ASN A 422 11.41 11.99 16.94
C ASN A 422 9.97 12.15 16.40
N ALA A 423 9.06 11.26 16.76
CA ALA A 423 7.65 11.36 16.38
C ALA A 423 6.97 12.63 16.91
N ILE A 424 7.36 13.11 18.11
CA ILE A 424 6.77 14.29 18.73
C ILE A 424 7.45 15.58 18.23
N VAL A 425 8.80 15.63 18.22
CA VAL A 425 9.53 16.85 17.88
C VAL A 425 9.74 17.04 16.39
N ASN A 426 9.66 15.99 15.62
CA ASN A 426 9.81 15.98 14.17
C ASN A 426 8.69 15.16 13.53
N ILE A 427 7.44 15.49 13.86
CA ILE A 427 6.25 14.77 13.34
C ILE A 427 6.22 14.70 11.81
N TYR A 428 6.78 15.73 11.17
CA TYR A 428 6.91 15.77 9.72
C TYR A 428 7.94 14.76 9.20
N GLY A 429 9.15 14.72 9.76
CA GLY A 429 10.18 13.75 9.39
C GLY A 429 9.73 12.33 9.68
N TRP A 430 9.10 12.10 10.83
CA TRP A 430 8.51 10.80 11.17
C TRP A 430 7.42 10.39 10.18
N GLY A 431 6.51 11.31 9.85
CA GLY A 431 5.46 11.05 8.86
C GLY A 431 6.01 10.81 7.45
N THR A 432 7.08 11.53 7.05
CA THR A 432 7.72 11.32 5.74
C THR A 432 8.40 9.96 5.67
N ASP A 433 9.05 9.53 6.73
CA ASP A 433 9.67 8.21 6.79
C ASP A 433 8.64 7.09 6.83
N LEU A 434 7.58 7.28 7.64
CA LEU A 434 6.49 6.29 7.74
C LEU A 434 5.72 6.14 6.43
N PHE A 435 5.59 7.23 5.65
CA PHE A 435 4.82 7.27 4.40
C PHE A 435 5.71 7.32 3.16
N GLY A 436 6.99 7.07 3.29
CA GLY A 436 7.91 6.85 2.19
C GLY A 436 8.27 8.09 1.39
N MET A 437 8.14 9.28 1.93
CA MET A 437 8.36 10.50 1.18
C MET A 437 9.83 10.80 0.92
N GLN A 438 10.74 10.42 1.82
CA GLN A 438 12.18 10.62 1.64
C GLN A 438 12.78 9.69 0.59
N THR A 439 12.27 8.48 0.49
CA THR A 439 12.82 7.42 -0.38
C THR A 439 12.37 7.54 -1.83
N LEU A 440 11.34 8.35 -2.11
CA LEU A 440 10.95 8.64 -3.48
C LEU A 440 12.01 9.40 -4.28
N ASP A 441 12.82 10.24 -3.66
CA ASP A 441 13.94 10.88 -4.35
C ASP A 441 15.05 9.86 -4.69
N TRP A 442 15.28 8.89 -3.80
CA TRP A 442 16.18 7.77 -4.10
C TRP A 442 15.68 6.94 -5.29
N LEU A 443 14.36 6.67 -5.36
CA LEU A 443 13.75 5.96 -6.48
C LEU A 443 13.85 6.78 -7.77
N ALA A 444 13.51 8.06 -7.72
CA ALA A 444 13.54 8.97 -8.87
C ALA A 444 14.92 9.00 -9.53
N ALA A 445 15.99 9.15 -8.74
CA ALA A 445 17.37 9.16 -9.23
C ALA A 445 17.82 7.86 -9.93
N ARG A 446 16.99 6.80 -9.91
CA ARG A 446 17.27 5.52 -10.55
C ARG A 446 16.31 5.20 -11.70
N LEU A 447 15.32 6.04 -11.90
CA LEU A 447 14.45 6.01 -13.06
C LEU A 447 14.90 6.99 -14.15
N ASP A 448 15.75 7.96 -13.81
CA ASP A 448 16.43 8.83 -14.74
C ASP A 448 17.59 8.12 -15.40
#